data_df035967463f8cd8b3c4efc59d2a5870
#
_entry.id   df035967463f8cd8b3c4efc59d2a5870
#
_cell.length_a   1.000
_cell.length_b   1.000
_cell.length_c   1.000
_cell.angle_alpha   90.00
_cell.angle_beta   90.00
_cell.angle_gamma   90.00
#
_symmetry.space_group_name_H-M   'P 1'
#
loop_
_entity.id
_entity.type
_entity.pdbx_description
1 polymer ?
#
loop_
_entity_poly.entity_id
_entity_poly.type
_entity_poly.pdbx_seq_one_letter_code
_entity_poly.pdbx_strand_id
1 'polypeptide(L)'
;MGIAGLLRARVVVPRGRAGELLNDLYRFGDFHVTENDGDRLRDVEELYSRARSIYLELEATVRELDVNVERGPLQVLMEGDLPDPEEVSVSDVREALDLIEREARPILEGLRAIWQDLSDVSERLRTLASRAEVLEVLRGLGRTASELGQLKRFHVSLFTLQSSALEEARRAFQDFVVVQERIGEGRALLAVICRPRDSDRVVRIARGLNLSQVQLDRVPQDVEAELAAVRRELEELGKREEELRRRLSEIREEKGPRLAALRDLASEMRESLDRFREAGLRRAVVIEGYVPREREKEFLSAVGRRAYVELEEAGHHGGHVPEGHGHEGPKPPTLLRHNKFFEAF
;
A
#
# COMPACT_ATOMS: atom_id res chain seq x y z
N MET A 1 -58.59 7.81 9.78
CA MET A 1 -57.76 6.74 9.22
C MET A 1 -56.45 6.69 10.01
N GLY A 2 -56.18 5.58 10.68
CA GLY A 2 -54.91 5.41 11.44
C GLY A 2 -53.91 4.67 10.59
N ILE A 3 -52.64 5.11 10.66
CA ILE A 3 -51.51 4.40 10.04
C ILE A 3 -51.25 3.14 10.86
N ALA A 4 -51.19 1.96 10.24
CA ALA A 4 -50.87 0.70 10.92
C ALA A 4 -49.40 0.73 11.34
N GLY A 5 -49.08 0.36 12.58
CA GLY A 5 -47.72 0.15 13.02
C GLY A 5 -47.07 -0.98 12.22
N LEU A 6 -45.88 -0.76 11.70
CA LEU A 6 -45.12 -1.75 10.96
C LEU A 6 -43.92 -2.23 11.77
N LEU A 7 -43.58 -3.51 11.66
CA LEU A 7 -42.34 -4.09 12.11
C LEU A 7 -41.47 -4.40 10.89
N ARG A 8 -40.21 -4.05 10.97
CA ARG A 8 -39.21 -4.54 10.02
C ARG A 8 -38.87 -5.96 10.41
N ALA A 9 -39.07 -6.88 9.48
CA ALA A 9 -38.79 -8.30 9.69
C ALA A 9 -37.60 -8.71 8.83
N ARG A 10 -36.70 -9.43 9.45
CA ARG A 10 -35.58 -10.08 8.78
C ARG A 10 -35.68 -11.56 8.99
N VAL A 11 -35.71 -12.30 7.90
CA VAL A 11 -35.94 -13.77 7.90
C VAL A 11 -34.73 -14.44 7.28
N VAL A 12 -34.00 -15.24 8.07
CA VAL A 12 -32.83 -15.99 7.63
C VAL A 12 -33.19 -17.48 7.51
N VAL A 13 -33.01 -18.04 6.33
CA VAL A 13 -33.37 -19.44 6.03
C VAL A 13 -32.26 -20.16 5.29
N PRO A 14 -31.97 -21.44 5.55
CA PRO A 14 -31.07 -22.24 4.73
C PRO A 14 -31.52 -22.24 3.27
N ARG A 15 -30.57 -22.07 2.33
CA ARG A 15 -30.87 -21.94 0.89
C ARG A 15 -31.77 -23.09 0.35
N GLY A 16 -31.56 -24.32 0.83
CA GLY A 16 -32.36 -25.46 0.43
C GLY A 16 -33.84 -25.39 0.86
N ARG A 17 -34.20 -24.49 1.81
CA ARG A 17 -35.57 -24.27 2.29
C ARG A 17 -36.16 -22.93 1.86
N ALA A 18 -35.43 -22.14 1.08
CA ALA A 18 -35.90 -20.83 0.65
C ALA A 18 -37.21 -20.88 -0.14
N GLY A 19 -37.41 -21.91 -0.98
CA GLY A 19 -38.65 -22.10 -1.73
C GLY A 19 -39.87 -22.39 -0.82
N GLU A 20 -39.67 -23.15 0.25
CA GLU A 20 -40.75 -23.41 1.24
C GLU A 20 -41.10 -22.13 2.02
N LEU A 21 -40.08 -21.36 2.40
CA LEU A 21 -40.26 -20.08 3.08
C LEU A 21 -41.06 -19.10 2.20
N LEU A 22 -40.70 -18.98 0.92
CA LEU A 22 -41.40 -18.10 -0.02
C LEU A 22 -42.89 -18.48 -0.12
N ASN A 23 -43.24 -19.79 -0.11
CA ASN A 23 -44.60 -20.24 -0.07
C ASN A 23 -45.32 -19.86 1.24
N ASP A 24 -44.63 -19.96 2.38
CA ASP A 24 -45.21 -19.58 3.67
C ASP A 24 -45.43 -18.06 3.75
N LEU A 25 -44.51 -17.27 3.25
CA LEU A 25 -44.62 -15.80 3.12
C LEU A 25 -45.78 -15.41 2.18
N TYR A 26 -45.88 -16.08 1.04
CA TYR A 26 -46.98 -15.86 0.09
C TYR A 26 -48.36 -16.18 0.71
N ARG A 27 -48.48 -17.29 1.46
CA ARG A 27 -49.71 -17.65 2.18
C ARG A 27 -50.06 -16.68 3.29
N PHE A 28 -49.05 -16.10 3.95
CA PHE A 28 -49.26 -15.07 4.97
C PHE A 28 -49.87 -13.80 4.37
N GLY A 29 -49.46 -13.41 3.17
CA GLY A 29 -50.05 -12.36 2.32
C GLY A 29 -49.66 -10.94 2.65
N ASP A 30 -49.42 -10.61 3.93
CA ASP A 30 -49.10 -9.22 4.39
C ASP A 30 -47.63 -9.02 4.71
N PHE A 31 -46.74 -9.67 3.96
CA PHE A 31 -45.29 -9.45 4.02
C PHE A 31 -44.84 -8.66 2.81
N HIS A 32 -44.42 -7.43 3.05
CA HIS A 32 -43.88 -6.55 2.00
C HIS A 32 -42.37 -6.68 1.94
N VAL A 33 -41.88 -7.42 0.95
CA VAL A 33 -40.44 -7.61 0.71
C VAL A 33 -39.83 -6.28 0.33
N THR A 34 -38.71 -5.95 0.95
CA THR A 34 -37.87 -4.83 0.56
C THR A 34 -36.74 -5.30 -0.33
N GLU A 35 -36.35 -4.51 -1.35
CA GLU A 35 -35.27 -4.84 -2.29
C GLU A 35 -33.87 -4.81 -1.65
N ASN A 36 -33.74 -4.84 -0.34
CA ASN A 36 -32.52 -4.56 0.40
C ASN A 36 -31.71 -5.80 0.79
N ASP A 37 -31.66 -6.79 -0.08
CA ASP A 37 -30.82 -7.99 0.12
C ASP A 37 -29.30 -7.70 0.01
N GLY A 38 -28.92 -6.44 -0.30
CA GLY A 38 -27.56 -6.05 -0.57
C GLY A 38 -26.75 -5.52 0.62
N ASP A 39 -27.38 -4.93 1.64
CA ASP A 39 -26.64 -4.09 2.60
C ASP A 39 -25.77 -4.89 3.57
N ARG A 40 -26.24 -6.01 4.10
CA ARG A 40 -25.41 -6.83 5.01
C ARG A 40 -24.31 -7.61 4.31
N LEU A 41 -24.54 -8.08 3.09
CA LEU A 41 -23.48 -8.67 2.28
C LEU A 41 -22.46 -7.60 1.87
N ARG A 42 -22.91 -6.37 1.60
CA ARG A 42 -22.03 -5.23 1.37
C ARG A 42 -21.22 -4.89 2.61
N ASP A 43 -21.82 -4.84 3.78
CA ASP A 43 -21.13 -4.58 5.05
C ASP A 43 -20.05 -5.63 5.31
N VAL A 44 -20.35 -6.93 5.10
CA VAL A 44 -19.36 -8.00 5.26
C VAL A 44 -18.26 -7.93 4.20
N GLU A 45 -18.60 -7.64 2.94
CA GLU A 45 -17.62 -7.45 1.87
C GLU A 45 -16.71 -6.22 2.13
N GLU A 46 -17.29 -5.14 2.64
CA GLU A 46 -16.53 -3.94 3.02
C GLU A 46 -15.57 -4.25 4.17
N LEU A 47 -16.04 -4.88 5.24
CA LEU A 47 -15.21 -5.30 6.37
C LEU A 47 -14.13 -6.29 5.95
N TYR A 48 -14.46 -7.26 5.09
CA TYR A 48 -13.49 -8.20 4.54
C TYR A 48 -12.42 -7.50 3.69
N SER A 49 -12.83 -6.59 2.83
CA SER A 49 -11.91 -5.80 1.99
C SER A 49 -10.98 -4.96 2.86
N ARG A 50 -11.51 -4.33 3.91
CA ARG A 50 -10.77 -3.55 4.89
C ARG A 50 -9.77 -4.43 5.66
N ALA A 51 -10.22 -5.55 6.23
CA ALA A 51 -9.37 -6.50 6.95
C ALA A 51 -8.23 -7.03 6.07
N ARG A 52 -8.55 -7.38 4.82
CA ARG A 52 -7.58 -7.82 3.84
C ARG A 52 -6.53 -6.75 3.51
N SER A 53 -6.95 -5.51 3.33
CA SER A 53 -6.05 -4.40 3.04
C SER A 53 -5.07 -4.16 4.18
N ILE A 54 -5.59 -4.10 5.41
CA ILE A 54 -4.79 -3.93 6.64
C ILE A 54 -3.80 -5.08 6.80
N TYR A 55 -4.27 -6.33 6.64
CA TYR A 55 -3.41 -7.51 6.74
C TYR A 55 -2.26 -7.47 5.72
N LEU A 56 -2.55 -7.17 4.45
CA LEU A 56 -1.52 -7.13 3.41
C LEU A 56 -0.48 -6.03 3.66
N GLU A 57 -0.90 -4.88 4.17
CA GLU A 57 0.00 -3.79 4.52
C GLU A 57 0.89 -4.16 5.70
N LEU A 58 0.32 -4.73 6.76
CA LEU A 58 1.07 -5.19 7.93
C LEU A 58 2.02 -6.34 7.58
N GLU A 59 1.58 -7.31 6.78
CA GLU A 59 2.40 -8.43 6.32
C GLU A 59 3.62 -7.94 5.52
N ALA A 60 3.40 -7.01 4.57
CA ALA A 60 4.49 -6.42 3.81
C ALA A 60 5.50 -5.68 4.72
N THR A 61 4.99 -4.91 5.67
CA THR A 61 5.82 -4.14 6.63
C THR A 61 6.61 -5.04 7.56
N VAL A 62 5.98 -6.03 8.17
CA VAL A 62 6.63 -6.99 9.09
C VAL A 62 7.74 -7.76 8.36
N ARG A 63 7.49 -8.15 7.11
CA ARG A 63 8.47 -8.81 6.25
C ARG A 63 9.63 -7.89 5.87
N GLU A 64 9.36 -6.63 5.52
CA GLU A 64 10.39 -5.65 5.12
C GLU A 64 11.26 -5.24 6.32
N LEU A 65 10.69 -5.19 7.52
CA LEU A 65 11.41 -4.97 8.76
C LEU A 65 12.23 -6.19 9.22
N ASP A 66 12.04 -7.33 8.57
CA ASP A 66 12.66 -8.61 8.99
C ASP A 66 12.39 -8.92 10.49
N VAL A 67 11.12 -8.74 10.89
CA VAL A 67 10.69 -9.06 12.25
C VAL A 67 10.53 -10.58 12.35
N ASN A 68 11.53 -11.24 12.93
CA ASN A 68 11.46 -12.66 13.23
C ASN A 68 10.49 -12.91 14.37
N VAL A 69 9.26 -13.30 14.03
CA VAL A 69 8.23 -13.71 15.00
C VAL A 69 8.37 -15.21 15.33
N GLU A 70 8.93 -15.99 14.39
CA GLU A 70 9.18 -17.41 14.59
C GLU A 70 10.60 -17.60 15.15
N ARG A 71 10.69 -17.79 16.46
CA ARG A 71 11.94 -18.23 17.07
C ARG A 71 12.17 -19.69 16.71
N GLY A 72 13.31 -19.99 16.09
CA GLY A 72 13.73 -21.35 15.88
C GLY A 72 13.87 -22.10 17.21
N PRO A 73 13.77 -23.46 17.24
CA PRO A 73 13.85 -24.24 18.48
C PRO A 73 15.08 -23.95 19.33
N LEU A 74 16.20 -23.58 18.70
CA LEU A 74 17.45 -23.20 19.38
C LEU A 74 17.38 -21.81 20.01
N GLN A 75 16.66 -20.86 19.40
CA GLN A 75 16.48 -19.53 19.97
C GLN A 75 15.55 -19.54 21.18
N VAL A 76 14.46 -20.32 21.14
CA VAL A 76 13.57 -20.53 22.29
C VAL A 76 14.34 -21.13 23.48
N LEU A 77 15.26 -22.04 23.22
CA LEU A 77 16.09 -22.65 24.24
C LEU A 77 17.12 -21.71 24.89
N MET A 78 17.59 -20.70 24.13
CA MET A 78 18.60 -19.73 24.58
C MET A 78 17.99 -18.46 25.18
N GLU A 79 16.86 -18.00 24.65
CA GLU A 79 16.27 -16.69 24.98
C GLU A 79 14.95 -16.80 25.76
N GLY A 80 14.43 -18.02 25.97
CA GLY A 80 13.13 -18.27 26.61
C GLY A 80 11.95 -18.18 25.68
N ASP A 81 10.76 -18.50 26.19
CA ASP A 81 9.50 -18.43 25.44
C ASP A 81 9.17 -16.98 25.06
N LEU A 82 8.42 -16.84 23.95
CA LEU A 82 7.82 -15.56 23.60
C LEU A 82 6.97 -15.07 24.78
N PRO A 83 6.93 -13.74 25.05
CA PRO A 83 5.99 -13.21 26.01
C PRO A 83 4.58 -13.68 25.66
N ASP A 84 3.79 -13.98 26.69
CA ASP A 84 2.40 -14.42 26.51
C ASP A 84 1.67 -13.44 25.58
N PRO A 85 0.86 -13.95 24.65
CA PRO A 85 0.09 -13.10 23.74
C PRO A 85 -0.80 -12.16 24.57
N GLU A 86 -0.72 -10.88 24.25
CA GLU A 86 -1.58 -9.87 24.86
C GLU A 86 -3.04 -10.16 24.49
N GLU A 87 -3.87 -10.55 25.46
CA GLU A 87 -5.31 -10.72 25.21
C GLU A 87 -5.94 -9.34 24.98
N VAL A 88 -6.45 -9.13 23.76
CA VAL A 88 -7.20 -7.93 23.40
C VAL A 88 -8.69 -8.26 23.45
N SER A 89 -9.42 -7.68 24.40
CA SER A 89 -10.87 -7.81 24.47
C SER A 89 -11.51 -6.84 23.49
N VAL A 90 -12.18 -7.35 22.47
CA VAL A 90 -12.95 -6.59 21.49
C VAL A 90 -14.37 -7.12 21.44
N SER A 91 -15.35 -6.25 21.28
CA SER A 91 -16.77 -6.64 21.28
C SER A 91 -17.23 -7.13 19.90
N ASP A 92 -16.65 -6.60 18.85
CA ASP A 92 -16.98 -7.01 17.47
C ASP A 92 -15.79 -6.81 16.50
N VAL A 93 -15.98 -7.28 15.26
CA VAL A 93 -14.96 -7.20 14.20
C VAL A 93 -14.63 -5.75 13.80
N ARG A 94 -15.60 -4.84 13.85
CA ARG A 94 -15.38 -3.43 13.51
C ARG A 94 -14.45 -2.78 14.53
N GLU A 95 -14.73 -2.99 15.80
CA GLU A 95 -13.89 -2.49 16.90
C GLU A 95 -12.48 -3.05 16.81
N ALA A 96 -12.33 -4.35 16.46
CA ALA A 96 -11.02 -4.96 16.24
C ALA A 96 -10.24 -4.28 15.11
N LEU A 97 -10.89 -4.04 13.96
CA LEU A 97 -10.26 -3.37 12.82
C LEU A 97 -9.91 -1.90 13.14
N ASP A 98 -10.79 -1.19 13.85
CA ASP A 98 -10.54 0.18 14.29
C ASP A 98 -9.35 0.26 15.26
N LEU A 99 -9.22 -0.72 16.15
CA LEU A 99 -8.08 -0.84 17.07
C LEU A 99 -6.79 -1.05 16.27
N ILE A 100 -6.78 -2.03 15.35
CA ILE A 100 -5.61 -2.32 14.53
C ILE A 100 -5.16 -1.08 13.75
N GLU A 101 -6.08 -0.40 13.07
CA GLU A 101 -5.75 0.81 12.30
C GLU A 101 -5.22 1.93 13.18
N ARG A 102 -5.86 2.17 14.32
CA ARG A 102 -5.45 3.23 15.24
C ARG A 102 -4.03 3.03 15.76
N GLU A 103 -3.65 1.78 16.04
CA GLU A 103 -2.32 1.47 16.54
C GLU A 103 -1.28 1.34 15.44
N ALA A 104 -1.62 0.70 14.32
CA ALA A 104 -0.67 0.47 13.24
C ALA A 104 -0.38 1.73 12.42
N ARG A 105 -1.38 2.55 12.12
CA ARG A 105 -1.25 3.69 11.20
C ARG A 105 -0.10 4.63 11.52
N PRO A 106 0.08 5.12 12.76
CA PRO A 106 1.18 6.05 13.07
C PRO A 106 2.56 5.39 12.90
N ILE A 107 2.67 4.08 13.16
CA ILE A 107 3.92 3.34 12.99
C ILE A 107 4.21 3.17 11.50
N LEU A 108 3.21 2.76 10.72
CA LEU A 108 3.33 2.56 9.27
C LEU A 108 3.68 3.86 8.54
N GLU A 109 3.05 4.98 8.90
CA GLU A 109 3.37 6.30 8.34
C GLU A 109 4.80 6.72 8.67
N GLY A 110 5.26 6.51 9.91
CA GLY A 110 6.64 6.76 10.32
C GLY A 110 7.65 5.92 9.55
N LEU A 111 7.38 4.63 9.37
CA LEU A 111 8.23 3.73 8.59
C LEU A 111 8.31 4.12 7.12
N ARG A 112 7.17 4.45 6.50
CA ARG A 112 7.15 4.92 5.10
C ARG A 112 8.03 6.15 4.90
N ALA A 113 7.97 7.11 5.82
CA ALA A 113 8.82 8.30 5.77
C ALA A 113 10.31 7.94 5.85
N ILE A 114 10.70 7.02 6.76
CA ILE A 114 12.09 6.57 6.90
C ILE A 114 12.57 5.85 5.64
N TRP A 115 11.76 4.95 5.06
CA TRP A 115 12.11 4.24 3.83
C TRP A 115 12.24 5.17 2.64
N GLN A 116 11.37 6.19 2.53
CA GLN A 116 11.48 7.20 1.50
C GLN A 116 12.80 8.00 1.66
N ASP A 117 13.08 8.47 2.87
CA ASP A 117 14.32 9.19 3.17
C ASP A 117 15.57 8.33 2.84
N LEU A 118 15.54 7.02 3.20
CA LEU A 118 16.62 6.08 2.88
C LEU A 118 16.80 5.92 1.37
N SER A 119 15.72 5.80 0.63
CA SER A 119 15.75 5.70 -0.83
C SER A 119 16.39 6.95 -1.46
N ASP A 120 15.95 8.14 -1.02
CA ASP A 120 16.43 9.41 -1.54
C ASP A 120 17.92 9.62 -1.21
N VAL A 121 18.34 9.32 0.03
CA VAL A 121 19.73 9.39 0.46
C VAL A 121 20.60 8.40 -0.32
N SER A 122 20.15 7.16 -0.50
CA SER A 122 20.89 6.14 -1.25
C SER A 122 21.05 6.49 -2.72
N GLU A 123 20.04 7.07 -3.36
CA GLU A 123 20.12 7.55 -4.74
C GLU A 123 21.10 8.71 -4.85
N ARG A 124 21.06 9.66 -3.91
CA ARG A 124 21.98 10.79 -3.88
C ARG A 124 23.41 10.35 -3.65
N LEU A 125 23.64 9.40 -2.72
CA LEU A 125 24.98 8.81 -2.50
C LEU A 125 25.54 8.16 -3.76
N ARG A 126 24.73 7.38 -4.50
CA ARG A 126 25.17 6.77 -5.77
C ARG A 126 25.55 7.83 -6.81
N THR A 127 24.75 8.88 -6.93
CA THR A 127 24.98 9.97 -7.87
C THR A 127 26.28 10.70 -7.53
N LEU A 128 26.49 11.04 -6.25
CA LEU A 128 27.69 11.72 -5.78
C LEU A 128 28.94 10.84 -5.86
N ALA A 129 28.80 9.53 -5.56
CA ALA A 129 29.90 8.58 -5.70
C ALA A 129 30.38 8.50 -7.16
N SER A 130 29.46 8.38 -8.11
CA SER A 130 29.78 8.41 -9.54
C SER A 130 30.45 9.74 -9.95
N ARG A 131 29.96 10.89 -9.42
CA ARG A 131 30.56 12.18 -9.65
C ARG A 131 31.97 12.29 -9.06
N ALA A 132 32.20 11.77 -7.85
CA ALA A 132 33.51 11.74 -7.21
C ALA A 132 34.52 10.93 -8.03
N GLU A 133 34.13 9.72 -8.54
CA GLU A 133 34.96 8.92 -9.41
C GLU A 133 35.42 9.71 -10.64
N VAL A 134 34.50 10.44 -11.25
CA VAL A 134 34.79 11.29 -12.41
C VAL A 134 35.78 12.44 -12.06
N LEU A 135 35.53 13.09 -10.93
CA LEU A 135 36.41 14.19 -10.47
C LEU A 135 37.81 13.70 -10.07
N GLU A 136 37.91 12.48 -9.49
CA GLU A 136 39.24 11.86 -9.22
C GLU A 136 40.01 11.63 -10.49
N VAL A 137 39.35 11.20 -11.54
CA VAL A 137 39.92 11.01 -12.87
C VAL A 137 40.39 12.35 -13.43
N LEU A 138 39.56 13.40 -13.34
CA LEU A 138 39.90 14.73 -13.81
C LEU A 138 41.05 15.35 -13.00
N ARG A 139 41.14 15.07 -11.70
CA ARG A 139 42.25 15.45 -10.85
C ARG A 139 43.58 14.90 -11.37
N GLY A 140 43.56 13.63 -11.86
CA GLY A 140 44.75 13.00 -12.49
C GLY A 140 45.27 13.74 -13.73
N LEU A 141 44.38 14.43 -14.46
CA LEU A 141 44.75 15.26 -15.61
C LEU A 141 45.44 16.60 -15.22
N GLY A 142 45.39 17.00 -13.96
CA GLY A 142 46.02 18.21 -13.45
C GLY A 142 45.60 19.47 -14.20
N ARG A 143 46.58 20.24 -14.70
CA ARG A 143 46.33 21.47 -15.48
C ARG A 143 45.49 21.26 -16.72
N THR A 144 45.60 20.10 -17.37
CA THR A 144 44.86 19.76 -18.58
C THR A 144 43.35 19.76 -18.33
N ALA A 145 42.88 19.35 -17.14
CA ALA A 145 41.45 19.39 -16.80
C ALA A 145 40.92 20.85 -16.79
N SER A 146 41.68 21.79 -16.21
CA SER A 146 41.31 23.20 -16.20
C SER A 146 41.28 23.80 -17.59
N GLU A 147 42.23 23.42 -18.44
CA GLU A 147 42.33 23.88 -19.86
C GLU A 147 41.14 23.33 -20.67
N LEU A 148 40.76 22.06 -20.46
CA LEU A 148 39.56 21.45 -21.08
C LEU A 148 38.28 22.19 -20.69
N GLY A 149 38.15 22.61 -19.41
CA GLY A 149 37.01 23.37 -18.92
C GLY A 149 36.88 24.78 -19.52
N GLN A 150 37.98 25.34 -20.04
CA GLN A 150 38.02 26.67 -20.68
C GLN A 150 37.63 26.63 -22.18
N LEU A 151 37.54 25.46 -22.79
CA LEU A 151 37.25 25.30 -24.22
C LEU A 151 35.76 25.57 -24.55
N LYS A 152 35.31 26.83 -24.42
CA LYS A 152 33.92 27.26 -24.66
C LYS A 152 33.40 27.02 -26.08
N ARG A 153 34.27 26.89 -27.08
CA ARG A 153 33.89 26.70 -28.50
C ARG A 153 33.96 25.25 -28.98
N PHE A 154 34.39 24.35 -28.11
CA PHE A 154 34.55 22.93 -28.43
C PHE A 154 33.72 22.11 -27.46
N HIS A 155 33.27 20.93 -27.93
CA HIS A 155 32.64 19.91 -27.13
C HIS A 155 33.72 18.92 -26.66
N VAL A 156 33.76 18.66 -25.37
CA VAL A 156 34.67 17.69 -24.75
C VAL A 156 33.88 16.50 -24.26
N SER A 157 34.15 15.35 -24.84
CA SER A 157 33.55 14.06 -24.38
C SER A 157 34.62 13.27 -23.64
N LEU A 158 34.29 12.80 -22.46
CA LEU A 158 35.18 12.00 -21.61
C LEU A 158 34.72 10.56 -21.59
N PHE A 159 35.66 9.63 -21.77
CA PHE A 159 35.39 8.19 -21.76
C PHE A 159 36.40 7.49 -20.87
N THR A 160 35.92 6.50 -20.10
CA THR A 160 36.79 5.56 -19.39
C THR A 160 36.86 4.26 -20.15
N LEU A 161 38.05 3.67 -20.21
CA LEU A 161 38.28 2.41 -20.91
C LEU A 161 39.43 1.63 -20.20
N GLN A 162 39.56 0.36 -20.57
CA GLN A 162 40.72 -0.41 -20.16
C GLN A 162 41.98 0.03 -20.92
N SER A 163 43.11 0.07 -20.23
CA SER A 163 44.38 0.51 -20.84
C SER A 163 44.77 -0.30 -22.07
N SER A 164 44.33 -1.57 -22.16
CA SER A 164 44.55 -2.40 -23.35
C SER A 164 43.78 -1.93 -24.59
N ALA A 165 42.64 -1.25 -24.43
CA ALA A 165 41.82 -0.75 -25.52
C ALA A 165 42.24 0.67 -25.97
N LEU A 166 43.26 1.28 -25.34
CA LEU A 166 43.64 2.66 -25.58
C LEU A 166 44.13 2.92 -27.01
N GLU A 167 44.94 2.01 -27.57
CA GLU A 167 45.45 2.13 -28.91
C GLU A 167 44.36 1.98 -29.98
N GLU A 168 43.40 1.11 -29.76
CA GLU A 168 42.25 0.94 -30.64
C GLU A 168 41.36 2.19 -30.62
N ALA A 169 41.06 2.70 -29.42
CA ALA A 169 40.28 3.92 -29.26
C ALA A 169 41.01 5.13 -29.93
N ARG A 170 42.32 5.25 -29.76
CA ARG A 170 43.10 6.30 -30.41
C ARG A 170 43.02 6.28 -31.92
N ARG A 171 43.08 5.11 -32.51
CA ARG A 171 42.89 4.94 -33.98
C ARG A 171 41.51 5.32 -34.44
N ALA A 172 40.49 4.92 -33.70
CA ALA A 172 39.11 5.25 -34.02
C ALA A 172 38.79 6.73 -33.97
N PHE A 173 39.45 7.46 -33.06
CA PHE A 173 39.30 8.90 -32.89
C PHE A 173 40.40 9.75 -33.59
N GLN A 174 41.12 9.19 -34.56
CA GLN A 174 42.23 9.88 -35.24
C GLN A 174 41.84 11.22 -35.88
N ASP A 175 40.57 11.42 -36.25
CA ASP A 175 40.05 12.68 -36.80
C ASP A 175 39.81 13.77 -35.75
N PHE A 176 39.97 13.46 -34.49
CA PHE A 176 39.69 14.36 -33.37
C PHE A 176 40.97 14.63 -32.54
N VAL A 177 40.93 15.70 -31.75
CA VAL A 177 41.96 15.91 -30.75
C VAL A 177 41.69 15.04 -29.56
N VAL A 178 42.65 14.18 -29.21
CA VAL A 178 42.52 13.21 -28.13
C VAL A 178 43.57 13.48 -27.07
N VAL A 179 43.13 13.61 -25.82
CA VAL A 179 44.01 13.64 -24.66
C VAL A 179 43.74 12.34 -23.88
N GLN A 180 44.81 11.67 -23.48
CA GLN A 180 44.71 10.40 -22.78
C GLN A 180 45.54 10.44 -21.50
N GLU A 181 45.01 9.81 -20.44
CA GLU A 181 45.71 9.67 -19.17
C GLU A 181 45.44 8.27 -18.59
N ARG A 182 46.44 7.66 -17.96
CA ARG A 182 46.29 6.39 -17.28
C ARG A 182 45.81 6.63 -15.84
N ILE A 183 44.75 5.90 -15.43
CA ILE A 183 44.16 6.05 -14.11
C ILE A 183 44.32 4.72 -13.37
N GLY A 184 45.21 4.67 -12.41
CA GLY A 184 45.44 3.48 -11.61
C GLY A 184 45.82 2.24 -12.43
N GLU A 185 45.64 1.08 -11.87
CA GLU A 185 45.97 -0.20 -12.51
C GLU A 185 44.91 -0.58 -13.56
N GLY A 186 45.29 -0.54 -14.82
CA GLY A 186 44.51 -1.11 -15.92
C GLY A 186 43.40 -0.23 -16.52
N ARG A 187 43.20 1.00 -16.07
CA ARG A 187 42.20 1.94 -16.63
C ARG A 187 42.84 3.17 -17.24
N ALA A 188 42.23 3.74 -18.27
CA ALA A 188 42.64 5.00 -18.87
C ALA A 188 41.41 5.91 -19.06
N LEU A 189 41.66 7.22 -19.04
CA LEU A 189 40.73 8.26 -19.48
C LEU A 189 41.12 8.71 -20.88
N LEU A 190 40.09 8.90 -21.69
CA LEU A 190 40.17 9.44 -23.02
C LEU A 190 39.31 10.69 -23.10
N ALA A 191 39.90 11.85 -23.28
CA ALA A 191 39.17 13.09 -23.56
C ALA A 191 39.22 13.35 -25.07
N VAL A 192 38.05 13.37 -25.69
CA VAL A 192 37.90 13.66 -27.13
C VAL A 192 37.34 15.06 -27.30
N ILE A 193 38.12 15.93 -27.95
CA ILE A 193 37.75 17.32 -28.18
C ILE A 193 37.30 17.44 -29.65
N CYS A 194 36.08 17.90 -29.86
CA CYS A 194 35.48 18.04 -31.19
C CYS A 194 34.69 19.35 -31.32
N ARG A 195 34.26 19.69 -32.53
CA ARG A 195 33.27 20.75 -32.74
C ARG A 195 31.90 20.27 -32.28
N PRO A 196 31.02 21.16 -31.78
CA PRO A 196 29.69 20.75 -31.30
C PRO A 196 28.89 19.93 -32.33
N ARG A 197 29.00 20.22 -33.62
CA ARG A 197 28.33 19.48 -34.71
C ARG A 197 28.83 18.05 -34.88
N ASP A 198 29.98 17.71 -34.37
CA ASP A 198 30.63 16.40 -34.52
C ASP A 198 30.40 15.51 -33.26
N SER A 199 29.76 16.04 -32.22
CA SER A 199 29.50 15.34 -30.93
C SER A 199 28.81 13.98 -31.11
N ASP A 200 27.78 13.91 -31.97
CA ASP A 200 27.04 12.67 -32.23
C ASP A 200 27.92 11.61 -32.91
N ARG A 201 28.89 12.04 -33.73
CA ARG A 201 29.84 11.12 -34.35
C ARG A 201 30.79 10.53 -33.31
N VAL A 202 31.24 11.34 -32.37
CA VAL A 202 32.08 10.89 -31.23
C VAL A 202 31.35 9.88 -30.38
N VAL A 203 30.09 10.15 -30.01
CA VAL A 203 29.28 9.24 -29.21
C VAL A 203 29.03 7.90 -29.94
N ARG A 204 28.79 7.91 -31.26
CA ARG A 204 28.62 6.68 -32.06
C ARG A 204 29.89 5.84 -32.09
N ILE A 205 31.06 6.45 -32.29
CA ILE A 205 32.35 5.75 -32.27
C ILE A 205 32.58 5.12 -30.89
N ALA A 206 32.33 5.89 -29.80
CA ALA A 206 32.50 5.42 -28.43
C ALA A 206 31.59 4.21 -28.11
N ARG A 207 30.34 4.23 -28.56
CA ARG A 207 29.42 3.09 -28.42
C ARG A 207 29.90 1.86 -29.18
N GLY A 208 30.44 2.04 -30.40
CA GLY A 208 31.00 0.94 -31.20
C GLY A 208 32.19 0.27 -30.51
N LEU A 209 32.91 0.99 -29.67
CA LEU A 209 34.04 0.49 -28.89
C LEU A 209 33.68 0.10 -27.44
N ASN A 210 32.41 0.13 -27.07
CA ASN A 210 31.92 -0.11 -25.71
C ASN A 210 32.62 0.75 -24.65
N LEU A 211 32.93 2.02 -24.97
CA LEU A 211 33.52 2.95 -24.03
C LEU A 211 32.47 3.48 -23.06
N SER A 212 32.79 3.53 -21.78
CA SER A 212 31.93 4.12 -20.78
C SER A 212 32.07 5.65 -20.79
N GLN A 213 30.99 6.34 -21.20
CA GLN A 213 30.99 7.80 -21.22
C GLN A 213 30.89 8.32 -19.80
N VAL A 214 31.79 9.23 -19.48
CA VAL A 214 31.74 9.98 -18.24
C VAL A 214 30.78 11.15 -18.44
N GLN A 215 29.63 11.08 -17.78
CA GLN A 215 28.61 12.14 -17.83
C GLN A 215 29.07 13.31 -16.97
N LEU A 216 29.52 14.36 -17.60
CA LEU A 216 29.80 15.65 -17.01
C LEU A 216 29.11 16.71 -17.83
N ASP A 217 28.17 17.41 -17.24
CA ASP A 217 27.55 18.58 -17.86
C ASP A 217 28.55 19.67 -18.13
N ARG A 218 29.61 19.77 -17.30
CA ARG A 218 30.69 20.72 -17.43
C ARG A 218 31.92 20.28 -16.63
N VAL A 219 33.08 20.40 -17.22
CA VAL A 219 34.36 20.26 -16.50
C VAL A 219 34.49 21.43 -15.52
N PRO A 220 34.66 21.21 -14.20
CA PRO A 220 34.81 22.28 -13.23
C PRO A 220 36.10 23.07 -13.49
N GLN A 221 36.09 24.37 -13.17
CA GLN A 221 37.30 25.22 -13.24
C GLN A 221 38.30 24.81 -12.17
N ASP A 222 37.79 24.42 -10.99
CA ASP A 222 38.58 23.93 -9.86
C ASP A 222 38.11 22.55 -9.46
N VAL A 223 38.77 21.52 -9.98
CA VAL A 223 38.45 20.10 -9.74
C VAL A 223 38.69 19.72 -8.28
N GLU A 224 39.74 20.28 -7.65
CA GLU A 224 40.10 19.98 -6.25
C GLU A 224 39.03 20.47 -5.27
N ALA A 225 38.61 21.74 -5.44
CA ALA A 225 37.56 22.32 -4.63
C ALA A 225 36.23 21.59 -4.78
N GLU A 226 35.86 21.22 -6.01
CA GLU A 226 34.62 20.46 -6.30
C GLU A 226 34.70 19.06 -5.70
N LEU A 227 35.80 18.35 -5.85
CA LEU A 227 36.00 17.03 -5.26
C LEU A 227 35.92 17.08 -3.73
N ALA A 228 36.51 18.08 -3.10
CA ALA A 228 36.46 18.28 -1.66
C ALA A 228 35.01 18.56 -1.18
N ALA A 229 34.23 19.29 -1.97
CA ALA A 229 32.79 19.52 -1.67
C ALA A 229 31.98 18.25 -1.79
N VAL A 230 32.15 17.50 -2.89
CA VAL A 230 31.44 16.22 -3.09
C VAL A 230 31.77 15.20 -2.01
N ARG A 231 33.03 15.09 -1.59
CA ARG A 231 33.45 14.20 -0.51
C ARG A 231 32.82 14.56 0.84
N ARG A 232 32.70 15.85 1.16
CA ARG A 232 32.01 16.30 2.37
C ARG A 232 30.51 15.93 2.33
N GLU A 233 29.84 16.17 1.19
CA GLU A 233 28.45 15.81 1.02
C GLU A 233 28.23 14.29 1.14
N LEU A 234 29.13 13.46 0.59
CA LEU A 234 29.12 12.01 0.74
C LEU A 234 29.24 11.58 2.21
N GLU A 235 30.14 12.22 2.97
CA GLU A 235 30.30 11.92 4.40
C GLU A 235 29.06 12.31 5.21
N GLU A 236 28.48 13.48 4.96
CA GLU A 236 27.24 13.93 5.62
C GLU A 236 26.05 13.02 5.32
N LEU A 237 25.87 12.65 4.06
CA LEU A 237 24.80 11.72 3.65
C LEU A 237 25.05 10.31 4.19
N GLY A 238 26.30 9.85 4.25
CA GLY A 238 26.65 8.57 4.88
C GLY A 238 26.24 8.51 6.35
N LYS A 239 26.53 9.58 7.12
CA LYS A 239 26.08 9.70 8.51
C LYS A 239 24.55 9.73 8.62
N ARG A 240 23.87 10.37 7.67
CA ARG A 240 22.41 10.40 7.63
C ARG A 240 21.82 9.04 7.33
N GLU A 241 22.41 8.29 6.40
CA GLU A 241 22.00 6.91 6.09
C GLU A 241 22.13 5.99 7.31
N GLU A 242 23.26 6.07 8.03
CA GLU A 242 23.49 5.32 9.27
C GLU A 242 22.46 5.67 10.35
N GLU A 243 22.14 6.96 10.51
CA GLU A 243 21.12 7.42 11.46
C GLU A 243 19.73 6.85 11.13
N LEU A 244 19.33 6.88 9.85
CA LEU A 244 18.06 6.34 9.40
C LEU A 244 17.98 4.83 9.60
N ARG A 245 19.06 4.10 9.29
CA ARG A 245 19.15 2.65 9.54
C ARG A 245 19.08 2.31 11.03
N ARG A 246 19.73 3.10 11.87
CA ARG A 246 19.63 2.93 13.33
C ARG A 246 18.20 3.14 13.81
N ARG A 247 17.52 4.20 13.38
CA ARG A 247 16.12 4.45 13.71
C ARG A 247 15.21 3.30 13.26
N LEU A 248 15.46 2.75 12.08
CA LEU A 248 14.73 1.60 11.58
C LEU A 248 14.93 0.36 12.47
N SER A 249 16.15 0.11 12.94
CA SER A 249 16.45 -0.97 13.89
C SER A 249 15.76 -0.75 15.23
N GLU A 250 15.77 0.48 15.76
CA GLU A 250 15.08 0.83 17.01
C GLU A 250 13.56 0.57 16.90
N ILE A 251 12.93 0.99 15.78
CA ILE A 251 11.51 0.71 15.53
C ILE A 251 11.25 -0.79 15.38
N ARG A 252 12.12 -1.52 14.70
CA ARG A 252 12.02 -2.97 14.57
C ARG A 252 12.01 -3.66 15.94
N GLU A 253 12.92 -3.29 16.81
CA GLU A 253 13.06 -3.89 18.14
C GLU A 253 11.89 -3.50 19.07
N GLU A 254 11.49 -2.22 19.05
CA GLU A 254 10.46 -1.69 19.96
C GLU A 254 9.03 -1.99 19.48
N LYS A 255 8.76 -1.81 18.19
CA LYS A 255 7.41 -1.89 17.63
C LYS A 255 7.15 -3.13 16.76
N GLY A 256 8.21 -3.82 16.34
CA GLY A 256 8.11 -5.01 15.50
C GLY A 256 7.21 -6.10 16.07
N PRO A 257 7.38 -6.52 17.34
CA PRO A 257 6.52 -7.54 17.95
C PRO A 257 5.05 -7.12 17.97
N ARG A 258 4.76 -5.83 18.24
CA ARG A 258 3.39 -5.30 18.23
C ARG A 258 2.79 -5.30 16.82
N LEU A 259 3.56 -4.88 15.79
CA LEU A 259 3.12 -4.95 14.40
C LEU A 259 2.81 -6.38 13.96
N ALA A 260 3.61 -7.35 14.40
CA ALA A 260 3.37 -8.75 14.12
C ALA A 260 2.08 -9.26 14.80
N ALA A 261 1.84 -8.89 16.05
CA ALA A 261 0.60 -9.24 16.75
C ALA A 261 -0.64 -8.60 16.08
N LEU A 262 -0.55 -7.35 15.63
CA LEU A 262 -1.62 -6.67 14.89
C LEU A 262 -1.86 -7.33 13.52
N ARG A 263 -0.81 -7.81 12.83
CA ARG A 263 -0.92 -8.59 11.59
C ARG A 263 -1.68 -9.89 11.83
N ASP A 264 -1.35 -10.61 12.89
CA ASP A 264 -1.99 -11.89 13.20
C ASP A 264 -3.47 -11.70 13.55
N LEU A 265 -3.80 -10.67 14.33
CA LEU A 265 -5.18 -10.28 14.61
C LEU A 265 -5.93 -9.91 13.32
N ALA A 266 -5.30 -9.14 12.41
CA ALA A 266 -5.90 -8.81 11.12
C ALA A 266 -6.13 -10.06 10.25
N SER A 267 -5.23 -11.05 10.30
CA SER A 267 -5.37 -12.33 9.61
C SER A 267 -6.58 -13.12 10.14
N GLU A 268 -6.74 -13.21 11.47
CA GLU A 268 -7.88 -13.87 12.11
C GLU A 268 -9.20 -13.21 11.74
N MET A 269 -9.25 -11.87 11.76
CA MET A 269 -10.45 -11.12 11.34
C MET A 269 -10.78 -11.37 9.87
N ARG A 270 -9.79 -11.35 8.99
CA ARG A 270 -9.96 -11.65 7.57
C ARG A 270 -10.49 -13.08 7.36
N GLU A 271 -9.91 -14.08 8.04
CA GLU A 271 -10.34 -15.47 7.91
C GLU A 271 -11.76 -15.69 8.46
N SER A 272 -12.09 -15.07 9.58
CA SER A 272 -13.43 -15.10 10.15
C SER A 272 -14.45 -14.51 9.18
N LEU A 273 -14.16 -13.33 8.62
CA LEU A 273 -15.04 -12.68 7.64
C LEU A 273 -15.15 -13.48 6.34
N ASP A 274 -14.08 -14.16 5.90
CA ASP A 274 -14.12 -15.02 4.71
C ASP A 274 -15.04 -16.23 4.93
N ARG A 275 -14.97 -16.86 6.09
CA ARG A 275 -15.89 -17.93 6.48
C ARG A 275 -17.34 -17.45 6.53
N PHE A 276 -17.59 -16.24 7.07
CA PHE A 276 -18.93 -15.63 7.08
C PHE A 276 -19.42 -15.35 5.67
N ARG A 277 -18.58 -14.80 4.82
CA ARG A 277 -18.88 -14.56 3.41
C ARG A 277 -19.23 -15.85 2.67
N GLU A 278 -18.42 -16.89 2.82
CA GLU A 278 -18.69 -18.20 2.21
C GLU A 278 -19.96 -18.85 2.75
N ALA A 279 -20.21 -18.77 4.05
CA ALA A 279 -21.40 -19.32 4.68
C ALA A 279 -22.67 -18.58 4.25
N GLY A 280 -22.63 -17.24 4.22
CA GLY A 280 -23.75 -16.39 3.80
C GLY A 280 -24.14 -16.58 2.34
N LEU A 281 -23.16 -16.61 1.44
CA LEU A 281 -23.40 -16.75 0.00
C LEU A 281 -23.85 -18.16 -0.43
N ARG A 282 -23.44 -19.20 0.28
CA ARG A 282 -23.69 -20.59 -0.13
C ARG A 282 -24.81 -21.30 0.60
N ARG A 283 -25.11 -20.92 1.83
CA ARG A 283 -25.96 -21.73 2.73
C ARG A 283 -27.24 -21.07 3.23
N ALA A 284 -27.34 -19.76 3.24
CA ALA A 284 -28.49 -19.03 3.75
C ALA A 284 -29.00 -17.99 2.76
N VAL A 285 -30.29 -17.73 2.81
CA VAL A 285 -31.00 -16.63 2.14
C VAL A 285 -31.56 -15.74 3.22
N VAL A 286 -31.36 -14.44 3.10
CA VAL A 286 -31.93 -13.41 3.97
C VAL A 286 -33.03 -12.70 3.20
N ILE A 287 -34.23 -12.63 3.75
CA ILE A 287 -35.35 -11.90 3.18
C ILE A 287 -35.74 -10.82 4.17
N GLU A 288 -35.70 -9.57 3.75
CA GLU A 288 -36.15 -8.43 4.54
C GLU A 288 -37.48 -7.90 4.04
N GLY A 289 -38.30 -7.41 4.97
CA GLY A 289 -39.60 -6.86 4.62
C GLY A 289 -40.28 -6.22 5.82
N TYR A 290 -41.50 -5.78 5.59
CA TYR A 290 -42.33 -5.20 6.63
C TYR A 290 -43.56 -6.08 6.90
N VAL A 291 -43.94 -6.18 8.19
CA VAL A 291 -45.09 -6.91 8.69
C VAL A 291 -45.96 -5.98 9.53
N PRO A 292 -47.29 -6.02 9.38
CA PRO A 292 -48.18 -5.28 10.30
C PRO A 292 -47.99 -5.76 11.74
N ARG A 293 -47.80 -4.83 12.69
CA ARG A 293 -47.62 -5.14 14.11
C ARG A 293 -48.72 -5.98 14.68
N GLU A 294 -49.95 -5.77 14.20
CA GLU A 294 -51.14 -6.52 14.64
C GLU A 294 -51.05 -8.01 14.28
N ARG A 295 -50.24 -8.39 13.25
CA ARG A 295 -50.09 -9.76 12.76
C ARG A 295 -48.75 -10.41 13.11
N GLU A 296 -48.00 -9.83 14.02
CA GLU A 296 -46.67 -10.32 14.47
C GLU A 296 -46.72 -11.81 14.86
N LYS A 297 -47.67 -12.17 15.75
CA LYS A 297 -47.78 -13.55 16.26
C LYS A 297 -48.13 -14.55 15.14
N GLU A 298 -48.97 -14.15 14.21
CA GLU A 298 -49.36 -14.97 13.06
C GLU A 298 -48.17 -15.16 12.13
N PHE A 299 -47.42 -14.10 11.87
CA PHE A 299 -46.18 -14.14 11.09
C PHE A 299 -45.15 -15.09 11.71
N LEU A 300 -44.84 -14.93 13.00
CA LEU A 300 -43.91 -15.81 13.72
C LEU A 300 -44.35 -17.26 13.71
N SER A 301 -45.67 -17.52 13.80
CA SER A 301 -46.21 -18.87 13.71
C SER A 301 -46.06 -19.48 12.31
N ALA A 302 -46.20 -18.67 11.25
CA ALA A 302 -46.08 -19.10 9.87
C ALA A 302 -44.61 -19.40 9.47
N VAL A 303 -43.67 -18.57 9.92
CA VAL A 303 -42.29 -18.56 9.43
C VAL A 303 -41.30 -19.09 10.45
N GLY A 304 -41.52 -18.89 11.74
CA GLY A 304 -40.52 -19.11 12.81
C GLY A 304 -40.13 -20.59 13.02
N ARG A 305 -40.90 -21.55 12.49
CA ARG A 305 -40.52 -22.97 12.56
C ARG A 305 -39.43 -23.39 11.58
N ARG A 306 -39.20 -22.59 10.53
CA ARG A 306 -38.30 -22.95 9.42
C ARG A 306 -37.15 -21.96 9.21
N ALA A 307 -37.29 -20.76 9.77
CA ALA A 307 -36.36 -19.68 9.61
C ALA A 307 -36.10 -18.99 10.95
N TYR A 308 -34.92 -18.38 11.08
CA TYR A 308 -34.66 -17.42 12.13
C TYR A 308 -35.31 -16.09 11.74
N VAL A 309 -36.06 -15.52 12.67
CA VAL A 309 -36.80 -14.26 12.45
C VAL A 309 -36.40 -13.25 13.48
N GLU A 310 -35.99 -12.09 13.01
CA GLU A 310 -35.66 -10.89 13.81
C GLU A 310 -36.68 -9.81 13.46
N LEU A 311 -37.30 -9.20 14.47
CA LEU A 311 -38.31 -8.16 14.29
C LEU A 311 -37.86 -6.90 15.03
N GLU A 312 -37.88 -5.78 14.32
CA GLU A 312 -37.53 -4.46 14.84
C GLU A 312 -38.71 -3.50 14.62
N GLU A 313 -38.94 -2.53 15.52
CA GLU A 313 -39.91 -1.48 15.30
C GLU A 313 -39.47 -0.60 14.11
N ALA A 314 -40.29 -0.50 13.09
CA ALA A 314 -40.05 0.46 12.01
C ALA A 314 -40.24 1.87 12.60
N GLY A 315 -39.11 2.60 12.81
CA GLY A 315 -39.12 3.90 13.44
C GLY A 315 -40.05 4.88 12.70
N HIS A 316 -40.94 5.53 13.45
CA HIS A 316 -41.72 6.67 12.97
C HIS A 316 -40.77 7.84 12.82
N HIS A 317 -40.26 8.11 11.63
CA HIS A 317 -39.66 9.39 11.30
C HIS A 317 -40.74 10.44 11.09
N GLY A 318 -41.29 10.92 12.21
CA GLY A 318 -42.04 12.15 12.30
C GLY A 318 -41.21 13.17 13.08
N GLY A 319 -40.56 14.12 12.40
CA GLY A 319 -40.11 15.35 13.00
C GLY A 319 -38.61 15.55 13.18
N HIS A 320 -38.09 16.52 12.45
CA HIS A 320 -36.82 17.26 12.58
C HIS A 320 -35.53 16.50 12.28
N VAL A 321 -35.06 16.73 11.06
CA VAL A 321 -33.76 16.36 10.54
C VAL A 321 -32.73 17.41 10.97
N PRO A 322 -31.61 17.04 11.62
CA PRO A 322 -30.38 17.80 11.48
C PRO A 322 -29.63 17.28 10.24
N GLU A 323 -29.22 18.18 9.38
CA GLU A 323 -28.42 17.93 8.19
C GLU A 323 -27.10 17.24 8.56
N GLY A 324 -27.01 15.93 8.25
CA GLY A 324 -25.79 15.15 8.32
C GLY A 324 -25.96 13.96 7.38
N HIS A 325 -25.04 13.78 6.45
CA HIS A 325 -25.05 12.76 5.41
C HIS A 325 -25.17 11.33 6.02
N GLY A 326 -26.39 10.85 6.20
CA GLY A 326 -26.72 9.49 6.58
C GLY A 326 -27.49 8.85 5.43
N HIS A 327 -27.13 7.64 5.03
CA HIS A 327 -27.86 6.84 4.07
C HIS A 327 -29.31 6.66 4.57
N GLU A 328 -30.26 7.25 3.85
CA GLU A 328 -31.68 6.99 4.08
C GLU A 328 -31.97 5.52 3.71
N GLY A 329 -32.28 4.71 4.72
CA GLY A 329 -32.84 3.38 4.49
C GLY A 329 -34.19 3.48 3.75
N PRO A 330 -34.63 2.42 3.07
CA PRO A 330 -35.86 2.42 2.30
C PRO A 330 -37.05 2.80 3.19
N LYS A 331 -37.86 3.78 2.72
CA LYS A 331 -39.03 4.24 3.45
C LYS A 331 -40.03 3.11 3.59
N PRO A 332 -40.56 2.87 4.79
CA PRO A 332 -41.58 1.84 4.98
C PRO A 332 -42.85 2.14 4.16
N PRO A 333 -43.49 1.12 3.57
CA PRO A 333 -44.73 1.31 2.84
C PRO A 333 -45.82 1.84 3.77
N THR A 334 -46.67 2.73 3.27
CA THR A 334 -47.81 3.23 4.02
C THR A 334 -48.96 2.24 3.85
N LEU A 335 -49.29 1.49 4.91
CA LEU A 335 -50.49 0.62 4.92
C LEU A 335 -51.65 1.34 5.58
N LEU A 336 -52.78 1.41 4.86
CA LEU A 336 -54.03 1.87 5.41
C LEU A 336 -54.70 0.73 6.21
N ARG A 337 -55.21 1.06 7.40
CA ARG A 337 -56.02 0.07 8.14
C ARG A 337 -57.21 -0.40 7.32
N HIS A 338 -57.38 -1.71 7.21
CA HIS A 338 -58.58 -2.32 6.62
C HIS A 338 -59.84 -1.71 7.24
N ASN A 339 -60.63 -1.05 6.40
CA ASN A 339 -61.91 -0.54 6.82
C ASN A 339 -62.99 -1.40 6.14
N LYS A 340 -63.63 -2.27 6.93
CA LYS A 340 -64.66 -3.21 6.47
C LYS A 340 -65.80 -2.59 5.64
N PHE A 341 -65.90 -1.25 5.63
CA PHE A 341 -66.88 -0.52 4.82
C PHE A 341 -66.46 -0.33 3.34
N PHE A 342 -65.23 -0.61 2.98
CA PHE A 342 -64.74 -0.46 1.60
C PHE A 342 -64.47 -1.79 0.88
N GLU A 343 -64.66 -2.93 1.54
CA GLU A 343 -64.56 -4.25 0.93
C GLU A 343 -65.81 -4.68 0.13
N ALA A 344 -66.81 -3.81 0.02
CA ALA A 344 -68.10 -4.10 -0.66
C ALA A 344 -68.24 -3.43 -2.04
N PHE A 345 -67.12 -2.98 -2.64
CA PHE A 345 -67.14 -2.44 -4.01
C PHE A 345 -66.10 -3.12 -4.87
#